data_080b2e9693e686b9ccc8ab1219f838aa
#
_entry.id   080b2e9693e686b9ccc8ab1219f838aa
#
_cell.length_a   1.000
_cell.length_b   1.000
_cell.length_c   1.000
_cell.angle_alpha   90.00
_cell.angle_beta   90.00
_cell.angle_gamma   90.00
#
_symmetry.space_group_name_H-M   'P 1'
#
loop_
_entity.id
_entity.type
_entity.pdbx_description
1 polymer ?
#
loop_
_entity_poly.entity_id
_entity_poly.type
_entity_poly.pdbx_seq_one_letter_code
_entity_poly.pdbx_strand_id
1 'polypeptide(L)'
;MTATPHYDSYLNILREELLPALGCTEPIAVALASAKAMEALGEPPVECRAEVSGNIIKNVKAVTVPNTGGLRGIEAAVAAGIVGGRPELGLEVLSRVTPEKISAMGNFLRDCPIHVLPAEGDRIFYIRITLRSAGHTAGCEIADYHTNITRIWRDEACLY
;
A
#
# COMPACT_ATOMS: atom_id res chain seq x y z
N MET A 1 -13.02 -31.75 29.34
CA MET A 1 -13.00 -30.27 29.25
C MET A 1 -14.07 -29.86 28.27
N THR A 2 -15.19 -29.35 28.76
CA THR A 2 -16.25 -28.85 27.90
C THR A 2 -15.79 -27.53 27.29
N ALA A 3 -15.63 -27.49 25.97
CA ALA A 3 -15.35 -26.26 25.25
C ALA A 3 -16.46 -25.24 25.57
N THR A 4 -16.09 -24.00 25.88
CA THR A 4 -17.07 -22.92 26.08
C THR A 4 -17.88 -22.76 24.79
N PRO A 5 -19.21 -22.47 24.87
CA PRO A 5 -20.11 -22.43 23.69
C PRO A 5 -19.66 -21.47 22.58
N HIS A 6 -18.69 -20.59 22.82
CA HIS A 6 -18.19 -19.57 21.88
C HIS A 6 -16.72 -19.76 21.50
N TYR A 7 -16.09 -20.90 21.88
CA TYR A 7 -14.66 -21.11 21.63
C TYR A 7 -14.29 -21.04 20.14
N ASP A 8 -15.08 -21.70 19.30
CA ASP A 8 -14.86 -21.71 17.85
C ASP A 8 -15.10 -20.32 17.23
N SER A 9 -16.08 -19.58 17.77
CA SER A 9 -16.34 -18.19 17.34
C SER A 9 -15.15 -17.27 17.67
N TYR A 10 -14.56 -17.40 18.86
CA TYR A 10 -13.36 -16.64 19.23
C TYR A 10 -12.15 -17.04 18.39
N LEU A 11 -11.95 -18.31 18.09
CA LEU A 11 -10.88 -18.75 17.21
C LEU A 11 -11.05 -18.21 15.79
N ASN A 12 -12.25 -18.16 15.27
CA ASN A 12 -12.50 -17.62 13.94
C ASN A 12 -12.24 -16.11 13.91
N ILE A 13 -12.71 -15.34 14.90
CA ILE A 13 -12.41 -13.91 15.03
C ILE A 13 -10.89 -13.70 15.08
N LEU A 14 -10.17 -14.47 15.90
CA LEU A 14 -8.71 -14.34 16.00
C LEU A 14 -8.01 -14.65 14.65
N ARG A 15 -8.48 -15.63 13.90
CA ARG A 15 -7.91 -15.98 12.58
C ARG A 15 -8.18 -14.90 11.54
N GLU A 16 -9.32 -14.24 11.61
CA GLU A 16 -9.69 -13.15 10.72
C GLU A 16 -8.95 -11.85 11.05
N GLU A 17 -8.77 -11.54 12.34
CA GLU A 17 -8.21 -10.27 12.81
C GLU A 17 -6.67 -10.29 12.98
N LEU A 18 -6.07 -11.47 13.24
CA LEU A 18 -4.63 -11.60 13.43
C LEU A 18 -3.92 -11.85 12.10
N LEU A 19 -3.62 -10.77 11.40
CA LEU A 19 -2.83 -10.81 10.17
C LEU A 19 -1.38 -10.40 10.45
N PRO A 20 -0.38 -11.19 9.99
CA PRO A 20 1.01 -10.79 10.06
C PRO A 20 1.22 -9.45 9.33
N ALA A 21 1.93 -8.52 9.97
CA ALA A 21 2.26 -7.24 9.37
C ALA A 21 3.70 -6.83 9.72
N LEU A 22 4.35 -6.16 8.81
CA LEU A 22 5.72 -5.69 8.96
C LEU A 22 5.74 -4.29 9.59
N GLY A 23 5.47 -4.18 10.89
CA GLY A 23 5.51 -2.90 11.61
C GLY A 23 4.20 -2.10 11.49
N CYS A 24 4.31 -0.76 11.30
CA CYS A 24 3.14 0.11 11.20
C CYS A 24 2.33 -0.19 9.93
N THR A 25 1.04 -0.47 10.12
CA THR A 25 0.17 -0.99 9.06
C THR A 25 -0.26 0.04 8.03
N GLU A 26 -0.36 1.33 8.39
CA GLU A 26 -0.78 2.38 7.46
C GLU A 26 0.23 2.60 6.32
N PRO A 27 1.55 2.82 6.56
CA PRO A 27 2.51 2.92 5.46
C PRO A 27 2.64 1.61 4.67
N ILE A 28 2.43 0.46 5.30
CA ILE A 28 2.41 -0.83 4.62
C ILE A 28 1.19 -0.96 3.68
N ALA A 29 0.02 -0.48 4.09
CA ALA A 29 -1.16 -0.46 3.21
C ALA A 29 -0.96 0.46 1.99
N VAL A 30 -0.30 1.62 2.18
CA VAL A 30 0.09 2.50 1.05
C VAL A 30 1.06 1.77 0.12
N ALA A 31 2.06 1.07 0.66
CA ALA A 31 3.00 0.27 -0.14
C ALA A 31 2.30 -0.89 -0.86
N LEU A 32 1.36 -1.57 -0.22
CA LEU A 32 0.55 -2.64 -0.83
C LEU A 32 -0.29 -2.12 -2.00
N ALA A 33 -1.01 -1.00 -1.82
CA ALA A 33 -1.77 -0.37 -2.90
C ALA A 33 -0.86 0.02 -4.07
N SER A 34 0.34 0.55 -3.77
CA SER A 34 1.32 0.94 -4.80
C SER A 34 1.91 -0.25 -5.54
N ALA A 35 2.19 -1.36 -4.84
CA ALA A 35 2.66 -2.59 -5.46
C ALA A 35 1.59 -3.23 -6.37
N LYS A 36 0.32 -3.22 -5.94
CA LYS A 36 -0.81 -3.69 -6.74
C LYS A 36 -1.06 -2.81 -7.98
N ALA A 37 -0.97 -1.49 -7.83
CA ALA A 37 -1.05 -0.57 -8.96
C ALA A 37 0.10 -0.79 -9.96
N MET A 38 1.32 -1.03 -9.47
CA MET A 38 2.49 -1.32 -10.30
C MET A 38 2.36 -2.67 -11.03
N GLU A 39 1.85 -3.69 -10.35
CA GLU A 39 1.54 -5.00 -10.97
C GLU A 39 0.53 -4.84 -12.13
N ALA A 40 -0.51 -4.02 -11.93
CA ALA A 40 -1.52 -3.74 -12.94
C ALA A 40 -0.95 -2.90 -14.11
N LEU A 41 -0.08 -1.91 -13.83
CA LEU A 41 0.54 -1.07 -14.86
C LEU A 41 1.49 -1.87 -15.74
N GLY A 42 2.37 -2.70 -15.16
CA GLY A 42 3.28 -3.60 -15.84
C GLY A 42 4.51 -2.93 -16.48
N GLU A 43 4.68 -1.61 -16.30
CA GLU A 43 5.79 -0.83 -16.86
C GLU A 43 6.14 0.35 -15.93
N PRO A 44 7.36 0.93 -16.02
CA PRO A 44 7.77 2.00 -15.14
C PRO A 44 6.85 3.23 -15.22
N PRO A 45 6.35 3.75 -14.08
CA PRO A 45 5.54 4.96 -14.08
C PRO A 45 6.42 6.20 -14.26
N VAL A 46 5.86 7.21 -14.91
CA VAL A 46 6.45 8.56 -15.07
C VAL A 46 5.85 9.57 -14.10
N GLU A 47 4.74 9.22 -13.48
CA GLU A 47 4.05 10.03 -12.47
C GLU A 47 3.20 9.15 -11.56
N CYS A 48 3.17 9.50 -10.28
CA CYS A 48 2.38 8.82 -9.26
C CYS A 48 1.45 9.81 -8.55
N ARG A 49 0.22 9.40 -8.27
CA ARG A 49 -0.74 10.15 -7.47
C ARG A 49 -1.25 9.26 -6.34
N ALA A 50 -1.17 9.76 -5.12
CA ALA A 50 -1.68 9.12 -3.91
C ALA A 50 -2.79 9.99 -3.30
N GLU A 51 -4.03 9.56 -3.42
CA GLU A 51 -5.19 10.18 -2.78
C GLU A 51 -5.50 9.40 -1.52
N VAL A 52 -5.34 10.01 -0.36
CA VAL A 52 -5.44 9.31 0.92
C VAL A 52 -6.29 10.10 1.93
N SER A 53 -6.97 9.39 2.83
CA SER A 53 -7.76 10.02 3.89
C SER A 53 -6.88 10.87 4.81
N GLY A 54 -7.48 11.88 5.45
CA GLY A 54 -6.77 12.75 6.40
C GLY A 54 -6.11 11.97 7.54
N ASN A 55 -6.71 10.84 7.95
CA ASN A 55 -6.13 9.97 8.97
C ASN A 55 -4.83 9.30 8.49
N ILE A 56 -4.78 8.85 7.25
CA ILE A 56 -3.55 8.31 6.63
C ILE A 56 -2.47 9.40 6.54
N ILE A 57 -2.83 10.63 6.11
CA ILE A 57 -1.88 11.75 6.05
C ILE A 57 -1.27 11.98 7.44
N LYS A 58 -2.12 12.11 8.46
CA LYS A 58 -1.69 12.33 9.84
C LYS A 58 -0.77 11.24 10.36
N ASN A 59 -1.12 9.98 10.12
CA ASN A 59 -0.43 8.84 10.72
C ASN A 59 0.84 8.43 9.96
N VAL A 60 0.96 8.70 8.66
CA VAL A 60 2.09 8.25 7.84
C VAL A 60 3.15 9.33 7.61
N LYS A 61 2.78 10.62 7.65
CA LYS A 61 3.65 11.75 7.27
C LYS A 61 5.08 11.73 7.82
N ALA A 62 5.27 11.24 9.04
CA ALA A 62 6.59 11.21 9.69
C ALA A 62 7.06 9.80 10.09
N VAL A 63 6.28 8.78 9.74
CA VAL A 63 6.57 7.39 10.12
C VAL A 63 7.61 6.80 9.18
N THR A 64 8.57 6.08 9.75
CA THR A 64 9.55 5.32 8.96
C THR A 64 8.86 4.12 8.31
N VAL A 65 9.03 4.01 6.99
CA VAL A 65 8.52 2.86 6.22
C VAL A 65 9.44 1.66 6.49
N PRO A 66 8.90 0.49 6.88
CA PRO A 66 9.71 -0.68 7.17
C PRO A 66 10.57 -1.12 5.98
N ASN A 67 11.78 -1.62 6.26
CA ASN A 67 12.74 -2.16 5.28
C ASN A 67 13.15 -1.20 4.15
N THR A 68 13.12 0.12 4.39
CA THR A 68 13.50 1.14 3.38
C THR A 68 14.81 1.86 3.69
N GLY A 69 15.55 1.43 4.71
CA GLY A 69 16.76 2.14 5.13
C GLY A 69 16.49 3.48 5.83
N GLY A 70 15.29 3.66 6.38
CA GLY A 70 14.91 4.86 7.16
C GLY A 70 14.13 5.91 6.37
N LEU A 71 13.67 5.63 5.16
CA LEU A 71 12.78 6.51 4.40
C LEU A 71 11.45 6.70 5.14
N ARG A 72 10.86 7.89 5.02
CA ARG A 72 9.67 8.29 5.79
C ARG A 72 8.60 8.91 4.90
N GLY A 73 7.36 8.79 5.33
CA GLY A 73 6.24 9.46 4.72
C GLY A 73 5.52 8.65 3.64
N ILE A 74 4.49 9.26 3.07
CA ILE A 74 3.61 8.62 2.09
C ILE A 74 4.36 8.38 0.80
N GLU A 75 5.14 9.34 0.33
CA GLU A 75 5.95 9.25 -0.88
C GLU A 75 6.95 8.09 -0.79
N ALA A 76 7.57 7.92 0.39
CA ALA A 76 8.47 6.80 0.64
C ALA A 76 7.73 5.45 0.61
N ALA A 77 6.51 5.38 1.15
CA ALA A 77 5.70 4.17 1.11
C ALA A 77 5.25 3.83 -0.33
N VAL A 78 4.90 4.84 -1.14
CA VAL A 78 4.59 4.67 -2.56
C VAL A 78 5.81 4.14 -3.32
N ALA A 79 6.97 4.78 -3.16
CA ALA A 79 8.21 4.35 -3.82
C ALA A 79 8.61 2.93 -3.39
N ALA A 80 8.46 2.59 -2.10
CA ALA A 80 8.77 1.27 -1.58
C ALA A 80 7.88 0.19 -2.20
N GLY A 81 6.59 0.44 -2.34
CA GLY A 81 5.65 -0.47 -2.99
C GLY A 81 5.98 -0.70 -4.47
N ILE A 82 6.24 0.38 -5.22
CA ILE A 82 6.55 0.31 -6.66
C ILE A 82 7.87 -0.41 -6.91
N VAL A 83 8.93 -0.05 -6.19
CA VAL A 83 10.30 -0.52 -6.48
C VAL A 83 10.61 -1.86 -5.83
N GLY A 84 10.12 -2.08 -4.61
CA GLY A 84 10.50 -3.22 -3.77
C GLY A 84 9.35 -4.15 -3.39
N GLY A 85 8.11 -3.72 -3.57
CA GLY A 85 6.94 -4.43 -3.10
C GLY A 85 6.68 -5.76 -3.78
N ARG A 86 6.18 -6.71 -2.99
CA ARG A 86 5.65 -8.00 -3.43
C ARG A 86 4.18 -8.09 -3.06
N PRO A 87 3.26 -7.75 -3.98
CA PRO A 87 1.85 -7.59 -3.68
C PRO A 87 1.15 -8.88 -3.22
N GLU A 88 1.73 -10.05 -3.57
CA GLU A 88 1.23 -11.36 -3.14
C GLU A 88 1.43 -11.62 -1.63
N LEU A 89 2.28 -10.85 -0.96
CA LEU A 89 2.58 -11.01 0.48
C LEU A 89 1.66 -10.16 1.39
N GLY A 90 0.67 -9.46 0.85
CA GLY A 90 -0.26 -8.65 1.65
C GLY A 90 0.46 -7.62 2.52
N LEU A 91 0.21 -7.61 3.83
CA LEU A 91 0.86 -6.68 4.77
C LEU A 91 2.35 -6.98 5.03
N GLU A 92 2.89 -8.05 4.47
CA GLU A 92 4.33 -8.32 4.43
C GLU A 92 4.96 -7.91 3.09
N VAL A 93 4.29 -7.05 2.31
CA VAL A 93 4.69 -6.59 0.96
C VAL A 93 6.14 -6.13 0.85
N LEU A 94 6.73 -5.59 1.91
CA LEU A 94 8.11 -5.10 1.98
C LEU A 94 9.08 -6.06 2.70
N SER A 95 8.66 -7.28 3.08
CA SER A 95 9.49 -8.21 3.85
C SER A 95 10.75 -8.69 3.11
N ARG A 96 10.74 -8.65 1.78
CA ARG A 96 11.84 -9.13 0.92
C ARG A 96 12.56 -8.02 0.15
N VAL A 97 12.55 -6.80 0.71
CA VAL A 97 13.32 -5.68 0.13
C VAL A 97 14.81 -5.93 0.31
N THR A 98 15.59 -5.76 -0.76
CA THR A 98 17.05 -5.91 -0.77
C THR A 98 17.75 -4.54 -0.69
N PRO A 99 19.05 -4.49 -0.32
CA PRO A 99 19.81 -3.22 -0.28
C PRO A 99 19.82 -2.47 -1.62
N GLU A 100 19.86 -3.19 -2.75
CA GLU A 100 19.82 -2.63 -4.10
C GLU A 100 18.45 -1.94 -4.34
N LYS A 101 17.37 -2.53 -3.87
CA LYS A 101 16.03 -1.95 -3.96
C LYS A 101 15.90 -0.69 -3.10
N ILE A 102 16.54 -0.64 -1.93
CA ILE A 102 16.57 0.58 -1.10
C ILE A 102 17.24 1.73 -1.85
N SER A 103 18.38 1.47 -2.49
CA SER A 103 19.08 2.47 -3.32
C SER A 103 18.21 2.92 -4.51
N ALA A 104 17.53 1.97 -5.16
CA ALA A 104 16.62 2.27 -6.26
C ALA A 104 15.40 3.09 -5.84
N MET A 105 14.85 2.90 -4.60
CA MET A 105 13.80 3.74 -4.04
C MET A 105 14.24 5.20 -3.92
N GLY A 106 15.48 5.45 -3.47
CA GLY A 106 16.04 6.80 -3.40
C GLY A 106 16.16 7.48 -4.76
N ASN A 107 16.51 6.72 -5.81
CA ASN A 107 16.54 7.22 -7.19
C ASN A 107 15.10 7.51 -7.66
N PHE A 108 14.18 6.58 -7.47
CA PHE A 108 12.79 6.73 -7.86
C PHE A 108 12.14 7.99 -7.25
N LEU A 109 12.39 8.25 -5.96
CA LEU A 109 11.88 9.45 -5.27
C LEU A 109 12.41 10.77 -5.86
N ARG A 110 13.60 10.77 -6.50
CA ARG A 110 14.14 11.95 -7.17
C ARG A 110 13.64 12.12 -8.61
N ASP A 111 13.42 11.01 -9.29
CA ASP A 111 13.20 11.00 -10.74
C ASP A 111 11.71 10.95 -11.13
N CYS A 112 10.85 10.43 -10.24
CA CYS A 112 9.41 10.30 -10.49
C CYS A 112 8.61 11.18 -9.54
N PRO A 113 7.84 12.16 -10.04
CA PRO A 113 6.98 12.97 -9.18
C PRO A 113 5.87 12.13 -8.54
N ILE A 114 5.72 12.30 -7.21
CA ILE A 114 4.68 11.66 -6.41
C ILE A 114 3.82 12.77 -5.79
N HIS A 115 2.57 12.86 -6.21
CA HIS A 115 1.61 13.84 -5.72
C HIS A 115 0.74 13.23 -4.64
N VAL A 116 0.89 13.70 -3.40
CA VAL A 116 0.05 13.28 -2.27
C VAL A 116 -1.07 14.31 -2.10
N LEU A 117 -2.31 13.83 -2.17
CA LEU A 117 -3.52 14.66 -2.11
C LEU A 117 -4.49 14.10 -1.06
N PRO A 118 -5.25 14.97 -0.37
CA PRO A 118 -6.34 14.50 0.45
C PRO A 118 -7.43 13.87 -0.43
N ALA A 119 -7.93 12.71 -0.01
CA ALA A 119 -9.09 12.09 -0.65
C ALA A 119 -10.36 12.88 -0.33
N GLU A 120 -11.30 12.90 -1.26
CA GLU A 120 -12.62 13.47 -1.04
C GLU A 120 -13.50 12.57 -0.17
N GLY A 121 -14.39 13.17 0.63
CA GLY A 121 -15.33 12.48 1.50
C GLY A 121 -14.80 12.21 2.91
N ASP A 122 -15.62 11.52 3.72
CA ASP A 122 -15.44 11.37 5.17
C ASP A 122 -14.87 9.99 5.58
N ARG A 123 -14.28 9.24 4.65
CA ARG A 123 -13.72 7.92 4.96
C ARG A 123 -12.53 8.04 5.90
N ILE A 124 -12.57 7.34 7.02
CA ILE A 124 -11.50 7.31 8.01
C ILE A 124 -10.24 6.65 7.44
N PHE A 125 -10.45 5.55 6.69
CA PHE A 125 -9.36 4.80 6.04
C PHE A 125 -9.63 4.71 4.53
N TYR A 126 -8.82 5.39 3.74
CA TYR A 126 -8.90 5.36 2.29
C TYR A 126 -7.53 5.64 1.65
N ILE A 127 -7.17 4.82 0.69
CA ILE A 127 -5.95 4.92 -0.10
C ILE A 127 -6.31 4.64 -1.55
N ARG A 128 -6.01 5.57 -2.44
CA ARG A 128 -6.07 5.37 -3.89
C ARG A 128 -4.73 5.75 -4.49
N ILE A 129 -4.11 4.78 -5.12
CA ILE A 129 -2.87 4.99 -5.87
C ILE A 129 -3.21 4.95 -7.34
N THR A 130 -2.77 5.96 -8.07
CA THR A 130 -2.84 6.03 -9.52
C THR A 130 -1.44 6.22 -10.07
N LEU A 131 -1.03 5.34 -10.95
CA LEU A 131 0.27 5.36 -11.65
C LEU A 131 0.03 5.64 -13.12
N ARG A 132 0.80 6.54 -13.70
CA ARG A 132 0.77 6.86 -15.12
C ARG A 132 2.13 6.56 -15.76
N SER A 133 2.13 5.80 -16.84
CA SER A 133 3.27 5.62 -17.73
C SER A 133 3.13 6.50 -18.99
N ALA A 134 3.98 6.28 -19.98
CA ALA A 134 3.88 6.98 -21.27
C ALA A 134 2.58 6.67 -22.04
N GLY A 135 2.03 5.46 -21.90
CA GLY A 135 0.88 5.01 -22.68
C GLY A 135 -0.31 4.52 -21.85
N HIS A 136 -0.12 4.26 -20.55
CA HIS A 136 -1.11 3.59 -19.72
C HIS A 136 -1.29 4.26 -18.36
N THR A 137 -2.46 4.01 -17.77
CA THR A 137 -2.77 4.40 -16.39
C THR A 137 -3.28 3.18 -15.64
N ALA A 138 -2.82 2.97 -14.43
CA ALA A 138 -3.31 1.89 -13.58
C ALA A 138 -3.40 2.35 -12.13
N GLY A 139 -4.15 1.62 -11.32
CA GLY A 139 -4.25 1.97 -9.92
C GLY A 139 -4.89 0.90 -9.05
N CYS A 140 -4.87 1.19 -7.76
CA CYS A 140 -5.44 0.35 -6.72
C CYS A 140 -6.10 1.22 -5.65
N GLU A 141 -7.25 0.78 -5.17
CA GLU A 141 -7.95 1.36 -4.03
C GLU A 141 -8.01 0.37 -2.86
N ILE A 142 -7.72 0.88 -1.65
CA ILE A 142 -7.94 0.18 -0.38
C ILE A 142 -8.82 1.06 0.49
N ALA A 143 -9.89 0.51 1.07
CA ALA A 143 -10.80 1.25 1.92
C ALA A 143 -11.24 0.44 3.14
N ASP A 144 -11.54 1.16 4.23
CA ASP A 144 -12.10 0.68 5.48
C ASP A 144 -11.15 -0.18 6.32
N TYR A 145 -10.40 -1.13 5.70
CA TYR A 145 -9.40 -1.98 6.34
C TYR A 145 -8.10 -2.02 5.54
N HIS A 146 -6.98 -2.27 6.20
CA HIS A 146 -5.62 -2.21 5.61
C HIS A 146 -5.39 -3.16 4.42
N THR A 147 -6.15 -4.24 4.33
CA THR A 147 -6.05 -5.25 3.26
C THR A 147 -7.26 -5.29 2.33
N ASN A 148 -8.28 -4.46 2.60
CA ASN A 148 -9.51 -4.47 1.82
C ASN A 148 -9.32 -3.70 0.51
N ILE A 149 -8.79 -4.39 -0.49
CA ILE A 149 -8.69 -3.88 -1.85
C ILE A 149 -10.11 -3.83 -2.42
N THR A 150 -10.58 -2.64 -2.75
CA THR A 150 -11.93 -2.42 -3.31
C THR A 150 -11.92 -2.28 -4.82
N ARG A 151 -10.75 -1.95 -5.42
CA ARG A 151 -10.63 -1.82 -6.86
C ARG A 151 -9.18 -1.92 -7.32
N ILE A 152 -8.96 -2.61 -8.44
CA ILE A 152 -7.72 -2.56 -9.23
C ILE A 152 -8.14 -2.31 -10.68
N TRP A 153 -7.45 -1.39 -11.36
CA TRP A 153 -7.76 -1.07 -12.75
C TRP A 153 -6.51 -0.83 -13.57
N ARG A 154 -6.66 -1.01 -14.90
CA ARG A 154 -5.70 -0.53 -15.90
C ARG A 154 -6.49 0.10 -17.05
N ASP A 155 -6.20 1.36 -17.36
CA ASP A 155 -6.93 2.17 -18.32
C ASP A 155 -8.44 2.18 -17.97
N GLU A 156 -9.31 1.75 -18.89
CA GLU A 156 -10.75 1.65 -18.65
C GLU A 156 -11.18 0.29 -18.06
N ALA A 157 -10.26 -0.69 -18.00
CA ALA A 157 -10.57 -2.03 -17.52
C ALA A 157 -10.50 -2.12 -16.01
N CYS A 158 -11.58 -2.58 -15.36
CA CYS A 158 -11.57 -2.99 -13.96
C CYS A 158 -11.06 -4.43 -13.88
N LEU A 159 -9.98 -4.65 -13.12
CA LEU A 159 -9.35 -5.96 -12.96
C LEU A 159 -9.81 -6.67 -11.67
N TYR A 160 -10.29 -5.89 -10.69
CA TYR A 160 -10.83 -6.35 -9.42
C TYR A 160 -11.82 -5.31 -8.87
#